data_c9b48560a6b492d19564de11d60d47fe
#
_entry.id   c9b48560a6b492d19564de11d60d47fe
#
_cell.length_a   1.000
_cell.length_b   1.000
_cell.length_c   1.000
_cell.angle_alpha   90.00
_cell.angle_beta   90.00
_cell.angle_gamma   90.00
#
_symmetry.space_group_name_H-M   'P 1'
#
loop_
_entity.id
_entity.type
_entity.pdbx_description
1 polymer ?
#
loop_
_entity_poly.entity_id
_entity_poly.type
_entity_poly.pdbx_seq_one_letter_code
_entity_poly.pdbx_strand_id
1 'polypeptide(L)' 'MRKFVEVKSAAAARKACPWAAKVVKVEGGYMCFEFLADYEVWAKQD' A
#
# COMPACT_ATOMS: atom_id res chain seq x y z
N MET A 1 -10.18 -1.40 0.47
CA MET A 1 -9.54 -1.34 1.79
C MET A 1 -8.06 -0.99 1.61
N ARG A 2 -7.55 -0.17 2.50
CA ARG A 2 -6.14 0.20 2.47
C ARG A 2 -5.55 0.02 3.86
N LYS A 3 -4.26 -0.29 3.91
CA LYS A 3 -3.58 -0.50 5.19
C LYS A 3 -2.15 0.00 5.11
N PHE A 4 -1.73 0.72 6.13
CA PHE A 4 -0.34 1.15 6.27
C PHE A 4 0.42 0.06 7.02
N VAL A 5 1.60 -0.29 6.51
CA VAL A 5 2.47 -1.25 7.18
C VAL A 5 3.84 -0.64 7.35
N GLU A 6 4.40 -0.80 8.52
CA GLU A 6 5.72 -0.25 8.84
C GLU A 6 6.77 -1.32 8.56
N VAL A 7 7.17 -1.39 7.28
CA VAL A 7 8.17 -2.37 6.83
C VAL A 7 9.21 -1.66 5.98
N LYS A 8 10.31 -2.32 5.72
CA LYS A 8 11.45 -1.70 5.06
C LYS A 8 11.53 -1.97 3.56
N SER A 9 10.68 -2.83 3.04
CA SER A 9 10.72 -3.17 1.62
C SER A 9 9.33 -3.52 1.10
N ALA A 10 9.17 -3.38 -0.22
CA ALA A 10 7.92 -3.74 -0.87
C ALA A 10 7.65 -5.24 -0.72
N ALA A 11 8.69 -6.06 -0.73
CA ALA A 11 8.53 -7.50 -0.56
C ALA A 11 7.94 -7.81 0.82
N ALA A 12 8.43 -7.13 1.86
CA ALA A 12 7.90 -7.33 3.19
C ALA A 12 6.45 -6.85 3.29
N ALA A 13 6.12 -5.74 2.61
CA ALA A 13 4.75 -5.25 2.59
C ALA A 13 3.82 -6.24 1.91
N ARG A 14 4.27 -6.86 0.81
CA ARG A 14 3.46 -7.85 0.11
C ARG A 14 3.24 -9.10 0.95
N LYS A 15 4.23 -9.47 1.75
CA LYS A 15 4.07 -10.58 2.68
C LYS A 15 3.05 -10.27 3.77
N ALA A 16 3.08 -9.04 4.27
CA ALA A 16 2.15 -8.61 5.30
C ALA A 16 0.72 -8.51 4.76
N CYS A 17 0.60 -8.13 3.48
CA CYS A 17 -0.70 -7.90 2.85
C CYS A 17 -0.79 -8.67 1.53
N PRO A 18 -0.93 -10.00 1.57
CA PRO A 18 -1.00 -10.79 0.35
C PRO A 18 -2.22 -10.46 -0.51
N TRP A 19 -3.21 -9.82 0.10
CA TRP A 19 -4.44 -9.41 -0.59
C TRP A 19 -4.27 -8.11 -1.38
N ALA A 20 -3.13 -7.42 -1.24
CA ALA A 20 -2.97 -6.10 -1.84
C ALA A 20 -2.77 -6.18 -3.35
N ALA A 21 -3.55 -5.40 -4.09
CA ALA A 21 -3.38 -5.26 -5.53
C ALA A 21 -2.28 -4.24 -5.85
N LYS A 22 -2.02 -3.30 -4.93
CA LYS A 22 -1.02 -2.26 -5.12
C LYS A 22 -0.33 -1.96 -3.81
N VAL A 23 1.00 -1.84 -3.87
CA VAL A 23 1.82 -1.48 -2.72
C VAL A 23 2.63 -0.26 -3.10
N VAL A 24 2.58 0.79 -2.28
CA VAL A 24 3.26 2.06 -2.57
C VAL A 24 4.15 2.45 -1.39
N LYS A 25 5.37 2.84 -1.71
CA LYS A 25 6.27 3.33 -0.68
C LYS A 25 5.81 4.71 -0.21
N VAL A 26 5.72 4.88 1.10
CA VAL A 26 5.37 6.15 1.71
C VAL A 26 6.32 6.41 2.86
N GLU A 27 6.24 7.61 3.42
CA GLU A 27 7.10 7.95 4.55
C GLU A 27 6.78 7.05 5.73
N GLY A 28 7.80 6.41 6.24
CA GLY A 28 7.67 5.53 7.40
C GLY A 28 7.29 4.10 7.09
N GLY A 29 7.00 3.77 5.81
CA GLY A 29 6.61 2.40 5.49
C GLY A 29 6.01 2.27 4.11
N TYR A 30 4.95 1.47 4.02
CA TYR A 30 4.27 1.21 2.75
C TYR A 30 2.76 1.22 2.95
N MET A 31 2.05 1.69 1.93
CA MET A 31 0.60 1.60 1.89
C MET A 31 0.18 0.48 0.95
N CYS A 32 -0.71 -0.37 1.44
CA CYS A 32 -1.23 -1.49 0.67
C CYS A 32 -2.70 -1.22 0.34
N PHE A 33 -3.07 -1.40 -0.92
CA PHE A 33 -4.43 -1.14 -1.39
C PHE A 33 -5.02 -2.43 -1.96
N GLU A 34 -6.20 -2.77 -1.51
CA GLU A 34 -6.89 -3.98 -1.97
C GLU A 34 -7.33 -3.83 -3.43
N PHE A 35 -7.77 -2.64 -3.81
CA PHE A 35 -8.22 -2.36 -5.17
C PHE A 35 -7.41 -1.22 -5.79
N LEU A 36 -7.13 -1.32 -7.08
CA LEU A 36 -6.44 -0.24 -7.78
C LEU A 36 -7.24 1.06 -7.73
N ALA A 37 -8.56 0.98 -7.71
CA ALA A 37 -9.41 2.16 -7.60
C ALA A 37 -9.11 2.93 -6.31
N ASP A 38 -8.88 2.22 -5.21
CA ASP A 38 -8.54 2.86 -3.94
C ASP A 38 -7.21 3.60 -4.05
N TYR A 39 -6.24 2.99 -4.72
CA TYR A 39 -4.95 3.62 -4.93
C TYR A 39 -5.10 4.88 -5.78
N GLU A 40 -5.90 4.82 -6.84
CA GLU A 40 -6.06 5.97 -7.72
C GLU A 40 -6.69 7.16 -6.99
N VAL A 41 -7.69 6.90 -6.15
CA VAL A 41 -8.30 7.95 -5.36
C VAL A 41 -7.28 8.56 -4.40
N TRP A 42 -6.52 7.71 -3.73
CA TRP A 42 -5.50 8.18 -2.79
C TRP A 42 -4.43 9.00 -3.50
N ALA A 43 -3.98 8.55 -4.65
CA ALA A 43 -2.91 9.22 -5.39
C ALA A 43 -3.33 10.59 -5.92
N LYS A 44 -4.63 10.80 -6.14
CA LYS A 44 -5.14 12.07 -6.65
C LYS A 44 -5.44 13.07 -5.55
N GLN A 45 -5.35 12.67 -4.30
CA GLN A 45 -5.59 13.58 -3.18
C GLN A 45 -4.36 14.46 -2.98
N ASP A 46 -4.61 15.71 -2.72
CA ASP A 46 -3.55 16.67 -2.44
C ASP A 46 -3.20 16.69 -0.96
#